data_06fae587ef764ef8356938fd1f4b1f26
#
_entry.id   06fae587ef764ef8356938fd1f4b1f26
#
_cell.length_a   1.000
_cell.length_b   1.000
_cell.length_c   1.000
_cell.angle_alpha   90.00
_cell.angle_beta   90.00
_cell.angle_gamma   90.00
#
_symmetry.space_group_name_H-M   'P 1'
#
loop_
_entity.id
_entity.type
_entity.pdbx_description
1 polymer ?
#
loop_
_entity_poly.entity_id
_entity_poly.type
_entity_poly.pdbx_seq_one_letter_code
_entity_poly.pdbx_strand_id
1 'polypeptide(L)'
;MRKPFVVAVIVSVSIGAFAQTPPSWSQWRGPARDGVASTLTVPTAWPAQLTKRWQATVGLGHASPVLSGNRIVVHARQANREIVSAYDLQSGKQLWQDGVDAPYTMNSAATGHGPGPKSTPAIADGRVFTLGISGIFSAHDLATGKLLWRKAAPPAPPEFGTAASPLVDGGSVIVHLGGTGGGALTAMDVATGAVQWRWAGDGPGYASPVVASLAGTRQVITQSQNKLVSVDAASGQLLWQVVLKTPYEQNSVTPMIIGDLVIYAGLENPTTALRVSKAGTKWTTTPVWRNDQVSMYMSTPAAAGAAIYGLSNKNRGQFFAIDATTGKTLWTSRGREAENASIVRAGEYLLMATTNSELVIAKANPARLEEVKRYTVADSAMWAHPAFAGRTIIVKDVDKLIAWGF
;
A
#
# COMPACT_ATOMS: atom_id res chain seq x y z
N MET A 1 72.88 11.54 34.66
CA MET A 1 71.75 12.29 34.17
C MET A 1 70.95 11.38 33.20
N ARG A 2 69.82 10.83 33.67
CA ARG A 2 68.96 9.99 32.83
C ARG A 2 67.85 10.88 32.26
N LYS A 3 67.72 10.94 30.92
CA LYS A 3 66.63 11.67 30.25
C LYS A 3 65.32 10.83 30.28
N PRO A 4 64.15 11.40 30.60
CA PRO A 4 62.95 10.65 30.50
C PRO A 4 62.46 10.52 29.06
N PHE A 5 62.05 9.30 28.68
CA PHE A 5 61.31 9.02 27.42
C PHE A 5 59.85 9.34 27.65
N VAL A 6 59.32 10.25 26.83
CA VAL A 6 57.87 10.51 26.81
C VAL A 6 57.27 9.62 25.71
N VAL A 7 56.45 8.65 26.10
CA VAL A 7 55.66 7.83 25.17
C VAL A 7 54.34 8.56 24.90
N ALA A 8 54.18 9.05 23.69
CA ALA A 8 52.93 9.61 23.22
C ALA A 8 51.96 8.48 22.82
N VAL A 9 50.87 8.27 23.54
CA VAL A 9 49.81 7.34 23.19
C VAL A 9 48.87 8.06 22.21
N ILE A 10 48.87 7.65 20.96
CA ILE A 10 47.91 8.12 19.93
C ILE A 10 46.62 7.29 20.10
N VAL A 11 45.56 7.88 20.64
CA VAL A 11 44.26 7.28 20.68
C VAL A 11 43.57 7.54 19.32
N SER A 12 43.49 6.52 18.50
CA SER A 12 42.75 6.54 17.25
C SER A 12 41.23 6.39 17.56
N VAL A 13 40.49 7.47 17.49
CA VAL A 13 39.03 7.44 17.54
C VAL A 13 38.52 6.99 16.17
N SER A 14 38.12 5.74 16.06
CA SER A 14 37.38 5.22 14.89
C SER A 14 35.97 5.77 14.91
N ILE A 15 35.67 6.77 14.08
CA ILE A 15 34.31 7.22 13.82
C ILE A 15 33.66 6.12 12.99
N GLY A 16 32.89 5.25 13.63
CA GLY A 16 32.05 4.28 12.93
C GLY A 16 31.01 5.04 12.09
N ALA A 17 31.14 4.98 10.75
CA ALA A 17 30.10 5.43 9.85
C ALA A 17 28.87 4.53 10.08
N PHE A 18 27.84 5.07 10.70
CA PHE A 18 26.54 4.40 10.74
C PHE A 18 26.07 4.24 9.29
N ALA A 19 26.08 3.02 8.77
CA ALA A 19 25.48 2.71 7.48
C ALA A 19 23.99 3.05 7.55
N GLN A 20 23.57 4.09 6.85
CA GLN A 20 22.15 4.41 6.72
C GLN A 20 21.45 3.22 6.08
N THR A 21 20.39 2.73 6.73
CA THR A 21 19.53 1.70 6.14
C THR A 21 19.08 2.19 4.76
N PRO A 22 19.27 1.41 3.68
CA PRO A 22 18.85 1.83 2.35
C PRO A 22 17.37 2.20 2.35
N PRO A 23 16.97 3.24 1.63
CA PRO A 23 15.57 3.63 1.55
C PRO A 23 14.73 2.46 1.06
N SER A 24 13.58 2.25 1.70
CA SER A 24 12.67 1.17 1.35
C SER A 24 11.22 1.65 1.39
N TRP A 25 10.51 1.40 0.30
CA TRP A 25 9.05 1.51 0.18
C TRP A 25 8.57 0.27 -0.55
N SER A 26 8.75 -0.90 0.09
CA SER A 26 8.83 -2.19 -0.60
C SER A 26 7.49 -2.86 -0.88
N GLN A 27 6.39 -2.35 -0.33
CA GLN A 27 5.04 -2.92 -0.49
C GLN A 27 3.97 -1.83 -0.57
N TRP A 28 2.73 -2.24 -0.82
CA TRP A 28 1.54 -1.42 -0.70
C TRP A 28 1.52 -0.64 0.62
N ARG A 29 1.50 0.70 0.52
CA ARG A 29 1.52 1.63 1.68
C ARG A 29 2.78 1.55 2.55
N GLY A 30 3.91 1.13 1.99
CA GLY A 30 5.20 1.06 2.69
C GLY A 30 5.51 -0.31 3.30
N PRO A 31 6.69 -0.45 3.91
CA PRO A 31 7.18 -1.75 4.40
C PRO A 31 6.26 -2.43 5.42
N ALA A 32 5.64 -1.66 6.31
CA ALA A 32 4.69 -2.15 7.31
C ALA A 32 3.23 -2.14 6.84
N ARG A 33 2.94 -1.68 5.62
CA ARG A 33 1.59 -1.55 5.02
C ARG A 33 0.63 -0.65 5.82
N ASP A 34 1.16 0.20 6.67
CA ASP A 34 0.43 1.08 7.60
C ASP A 34 0.26 2.53 7.08
N GLY A 35 0.88 2.85 5.94
CA GLY A 35 0.86 4.20 5.39
C GLY A 35 1.78 5.17 6.14
N VAL A 36 2.87 4.67 6.74
CA VAL A 36 3.86 5.50 7.42
C VAL A 36 5.14 5.59 6.60
N ALA A 37 5.49 6.80 6.16
CA ALA A 37 6.72 7.08 5.42
C ALA A 37 7.89 7.38 6.38
N SER A 38 8.33 6.36 7.10
CA SER A 38 9.41 6.47 8.09
C SER A 38 10.77 6.80 7.50
N THR A 39 10.97 6.52 6.20
CA THR A 39 12.21 6.80 5.47
C THR A 39 12.21 8.16 4.78
N LEU A 40 11.11 8.92 4.82
CA LEU A 40 11.05 10.28 4.30
C LEU A 40 11.69 11.24 5.30
N THR A 41 12.70 11.97 4.85
CA THR A 41 13.28 13.07 5.62
C THR A 41 12.37 14.28 5.49
N VAL A 42 11.52 14.50 6.49
CA VAL A 42 10.59 15.63 6.50
C VAL A 42 11.37 16.95 6.61
N PRO A 43 11.11 17.95 5.75
CA PRO A 43 11.82 19.23 5.81
C PRO A 43 11.33 20.05 7.02
N THR A 44 12.18 20.94 7.53
CA THR A 44 11.79 21.90 8.58
C THR A 44 10.75 22.89 8.09
N ALA A 45 10.77 23.21 6.80
CA ALA A 45 9.73 23.99 6.11
C ALA A 45 9.56 23.44 4.69
N TRP A 46 8.31 23.22 4.29
CA TRP A 46 7.99 22.79 2.93
C TRP A 46 8.28 23.93 1.93
N PRO A 47 9.01 23.68 0.83
CA PRO A 47 9.38 24.72 -0.13
C PRO A 47 8.16 25.32 -0.84
N ALA A 48 8.33 26.47 -1.47
CA ALA A 48 7.28 27.07 -2.29
C ALA A 48 6.88 26.16 -3.46
N GLN A 49 7.85 25.46 -4.05
CA GLN A 49 7.67 24.51 -5.16
C GLN A 49 8.58 23.28 -4.96
N LEU A 50 8.11 22.12 -5.41
CA LEU A 50 8.94 20.92 -5.51
C LEU A 50 9.80 21.00 -6.78
N THR A 51 10.97 20.41 -6.77
CA THR A 51 11.87 20.30 -7.92
C THR A 51 11.64 18.97 -8.64
N LYS A 52 11.18 19.02 -9.89
CA LYS A 52 11.11 17.82 -10.74
C LYS A 52 12.52 17.35 -11.06
N ARG A 53 12.91 16.18 -10.60
CA ARG A 53 14.23 15.60 -10.82
C ARG A 53 14.31 14.90 -12.17
N TRP A 54 13.34 14.05 -12.44
CA TRP A 54 13.21 13.33 -13.71
C TRP A 54 11.77 12.83 -13.89
N GLN A 55 11.49 12.36 -15.11
CA GLN A 55 10.22 11.77 -15.52
C GLN A 55 10.48 10.68 -16.55
N ALA A 56 9.72 9.58 -16.50
CA ALA A 56 9.76 8.49 -17.47
C ALA A 56 8.35 8.04 -17.83
N THR A 57 8.12 7.72 -19.11
CA THR A 57 6.87 7.08 -19.55
C THR A 57 6.97 5.60 -19.28
N VAL A 58 6.04 5.05 -18.50
CA VAL A 58 6.07 3.65 -18.02
C VAL A 58 4.91 2.81 -18.54
N GLY A 59 3.82 3.45 -19.00
CA GLY A 59 2.61 2.79 -19.47
C GLY A 59 1.44 2.88 -18.51
N LEU A 60 0.28 2.42 -18.96
CA LEU A 60 -1.01 2.58 -18.28
C LEU A 60 -1.12 1.73 -17.01
N GLY A 61 -1.90 2.21 -16.06
CA GLY A 61 -2.27 1.48 -14.85
C GLY A 61 -2.10 2.29 -13.56
N HIS A 62 -2.66 1.76 -12.49
CA HIS A 62 -2.75 2.42 -11.19
C HIS A 62 -1.93 1.70 -10.09
N ALA A 63 -1.12 0.72 -10.47
CA ALA A 63 -0.16 0.10 -9.55
C ALA A 63 0.83 1.15 -9.02
N SER A 64 0.98 1.22 -7.71
CA SER A 64 1.91 2.16 -7.09
C SER A 64 3.36 1.76 -7.34
N PRO A 65 4.29 2.71 -7.47
CA PRO A 65 5.71 2.39 -7.49
C PRO A 65 6.15 1.83 -6.13
N VAL A 66 7.07 0.89 -6.16
CA VAL A 66 7.76 0.39 -4.96
C VAL A 66 9.26 0.59 -5.09
N LEU A 67 9.96 0.64 -3.94
CA LEU A 67 11.36 1.01 -3.89
C LEU A 67 12.13 0.10 -2.94
N SER A 68 13.33 -0.31 -3.35
CA SER A 68 14.34 -0.93 -2.49
C SER A 68 15.74 -0.46 -2.88
N GLY A 69 16.44 0.17 -1.94
CA GLY A 69 17.73 0.81 -2.21
C GLY A 69 17.60 1.89 -3.28
N ASN A 70 18.37 1.75 -4.37
CA ASN A 70 18.36 2.68 -5.50
C ASN A 70 17.47 2.21 -6.67
N ARG A 71 16.59 1.21 -6.48
CA ARG A 71 15.72 0.68 -7.52
C ARG A 71 14.27 0.97 -7.25
N ILE A 72 13.62 1.65 -8.20
CA ILE A 72 12.17 1.83 -8.24
C ILE A 72 11.61 0.79 -9.20
N VAL A 73 10.58 0.05 -8.77
CA VAL A 73 9.88 -0.91 -9.62
C VAL A 73 8.47 -0.43 -9.89
N VAL A 74 8.05 -0.55 -11.14
CA VAL A 74 6.73 -0.19 -11.63
C VAL A 74 6.13 -1.37 -12.39
N HIS A 75 4.82 -1.58 -12.22
CA HIS A 75 4.04 -2.52 -13.00
C HIS A 75 3.00 -1.74 -13.81
N ALA A 76 3.02 -1.85 -15.12
CA ALA A 76 2.20 -1.06 -16.02
C ALA A 76 1.80 -1.86 -17.26
N ARG A 77 0.88 -1.35 -18.06
CA ARG A 77 0.48 -1.94 -19.33
C ARG A 77 1.03 -1.14 -20.51
N GLN A 78 1.62 -1.83 -21.47
CA GLN A 78 2.02 -1.30 -22.77
C GLN A 78 1.39 -2.19 -23.85
N ALA A 79 0.52 -1.62 -24.65
CA ALA A 79 -0.33 -2.37 -25.60
C ALA A 79 -1.10 -3.52 -24.88
N ASN A 80 -0.95 -4.76 -25.33
CA ASN A 80 -1.61 -5.93 -24.74
C ASN A 80 -0.76 -6.69 -23.72
N ARG A 81 0.36 -6.09 -23.28
CA ARG A 81 1.29 -6.72 -22.35
C ARG A 81 1.32 -5.98 -21.03
N GLU A 82 1.41 -6.71 -19.94
CA GLU A 82 1.79 -6.18 -18.64
C GLU A 82 3.31 -6.23 -18.50
N ILE A 83 3.88 -5.09 -18.13
CA ILE A 83 5.32 -4.85 -18.09
C ILE A 83 5.71 -4.53 -16.65
N VAL A 84 6.68 -5.26 -16.13
CA VAL A 84 7.40 -4.89 -14.91
C VAL A 84 8.74 -4.27 -15.31
N SER A 85 9.04 -3.09 -14.75
CA SER A 85 10.27 -2.34 -15.08
C SER A 85 10.92 -1.82 -13.82
N ALA A 86 12.26 -1.79 -13.80
CA ALA A 86 13.02 -1.11 -12.77
C ALA A 86 13.73 0.12 -13.31
N TYR A 87 13.77 1.15 -12.46
CA TYR A 87 14.40 2.44 -12.74
C TYR A 87 15.39 2.79 -11.65
N ASP A 88 16.44 3.49 -12.01
CA ASP A 88 17.38 4.07 -11.07
C ASP A 88 16.74 5.28 -10.38
N LEU A 89 16.75 5.32 -9.05
CA LEU A 89 16.12 6.36 -8.23
C LEU A 89 16.66 7.76 -8.51
N GLN A 90 17.97 7.88 -8.79
CA GLN A 90 18.62 9.18 -8.92
C GLN A 90 18.42 9.77 -10.32
N SER A 91 18.55 8.94 -11.35
CA SER A 91 18.56 9.38 -12.75
C SER A 91 17.27 9.12 -13.51
N GLY A 92 16.38 8.26 -13.02
CA GLY A 92 15.21 7.80 -13.75
C GLY A 92 15.53 6.89 -14.94
N LYS A 93 16.79 6.48 -15.10
CA LYS A 93 17.19 5.56 -16.18
C LYS A 93 16.58 4.18 -15.95
N GLN A 94 15.95 3.62 -16.99
CA GLN A 94 15.47 2.25 -16.94
C GLN A 94 16.67 1.28 -16.84
N LEU A 95 16.63 0.40 -15.85
CA LEU A 95 17.65 -0.60 -15.57
C LEU A 95 17.36 -1.92 -16.28
N TRP A 96 16.11 -2.36 -16.24
CA TRP A 96 15.60 -3.55 -16.90
C TRP A 96 14.08 -3.49 -17.07
N GLN A 97 13.54 -4.32 -17.92
CA GLN A 97 12.12 -4.61 -18.02
C GLN A 97 11.88 -6.06 -18.45
N ASP A 98 10.75 -6.64 -18.03
CA ASP A 98 10.19 -7.88 -18.52
C ASP A 98 8.68 -7.70 -18.74
N GLY A 99 8.07 -8.54 -19.55
CA GLY A 99 6.66 -8.43 -19.86
C GLY A 99 6.01 -9.76 -20.21
N VAL A 100 4.70 -9.82 -20.00
CA VAL A 100 3.87 -10.98 -20.32
C VAL A 100 2.65 -10.52 -21.11
N ASP A 101 2.23 -11.31 -22.08
CA ASP A 101 0.95 -11.11 -22.77
C ASP A 101 -0.18 -11.31 -21.77
N ALA A 102 -1.01 -10.29 -21.63
CA ALA A 102 -2.06 -10.24 -20.62
C ALA A 102 -3.36 -9.72 -21.25
N PRO A 103 -4.00 -10.49 -22.14
CA PRO A 103 -5.28 -10.09 -22.71
C PRO A 103 -6.29 -9.89 -21.58
N TYR A 104 -7.01 -8.76 -21.62
CA TYR A 104 -8.00 -8.41 -20.61
C TYR A 104 -9.14 -7.62 -21.22
N THR A 105 -10.36 -8.12 -21.04
CA THR A 105 -11.59 -7.39 -21.41
C THR A 105 -12.14 -6.70 -20.18
N MET A 106 -12.25 -5.39 -20.26
CA MET A 106 -12.73 -4.57 -19.15
C MET A 106 -14.24 -4.67 -18.99
N ASN A 107 -14.70 -4.63 -17.75
CA ASN A 107 -16.08 -4.29 -17.44
C ASN A 107 -16.37 -2.85 -17.92
N SER A 108 -17.51 -2.64 -18.59
CA SER A 108 -17.88 -1.34 -19.16
C SER A 108 -17.97 -0.21 -18.11
N ALA A 109 -18.34 -0.52 -16.88
CA ALA A 109 -18.39 0.44 -15.78
C ALA A 109 -17.01 0.86 -15.25
N ALA A 110 -15.93 0.16 -15.65
CA ALA A 110 -14.57 0.44 -15.22
C ALA A 110 -13.67 1.04 -16.30
N THR A 111 -14.21 1.38 -17.46
CA THR A 111 -13.44 1.88 -18.63
C THR A 111 -12.63 3.13 -18.32
N GLY A 112 -13.12 4.02 -17.44
CA GLY A 112 -12.41 5.21 -17.02
C GLY A 112 -11.09 4.94 -16.27
N HIS A 113 -10.91 3.73 -15.71
CA HIS A 113 -9.68 3.33 -15.04
C HIS A 113 -8.65 2.67 -15.96
N GLY A 114 -9.00 2.36 -17.20
CA GLY A 114 -8.12 1.68 -18.14
C GLY A 114 -7.78 0.23 -17.77
N PRO A 115 -7.18 -0.53 -18.71
CA PRO A 115 -6.91 -1.96 -18.58
C PRO A 115 -5.58 -2.28 -17.87
N GLY A 116 -4.88 -1.28 -17.34
CA GLY A 116 -3.58 -1.47 -16.70
C GLY A 116 -3.65 -2.08 -15.30
N PRO A 117 -2.54 -2.64 -14.80
CA PRO A 117 -2.47 -3.20 -13.45
C PRO A 117 -2.86 -2.19 -12.37
N LYS A 118 -3.59 -2.67 -11.37
CA LYS A 118 -4.01 -1.90 -10.18
C LYS A 118 -3.28 -2.35 -8.93
N SER A 119 -2.86 -3.62 -8.89
CA SER A 119 -2.13 -4.22 -7.78
C SER A 119 -0.70 -3.69 -7.71
N THR A 120 -0.32 -3.14 -6.56
CA THR A 120 1.04 -2.64 -6.30
C THR A 120 1.99 -3.82 -6.13
N PRO A 121 3.16 -3.82 -6.78
CA PRO A 121 4.19 -4.83 -6.56
C PRO A 121 4.65 -4.93 -5.11
N ALA A 122 5.26 -6.07 -4.75
CA ALA A 122 5.99 -6.20 -3.48
C ALA A 122 7.44 -6.59 -3.76
N ILE A 123 8.36 -6.07 -2.93
CA ILE A 123 9.79 -6.40 -3.00
C ILE A 123 10.20 -7.04 -1.68
N ALA A 124 10.82 -8.21 -1.75
CA ALA A 124 11.45 -8.87 -0.61
C ALA A 124 12.55 -9.82 -1.07
N ASP A 125 13.59 -10.00 -0.27
CA ASP A 125 14.66 -10.98 -0.47
C ASP A 125 15.25 -10.96 -1.89
N GLY A 126 15.46 -9.75 -2.44
CA GLY A 126 15.99 -9.59 -3.80
C GLY A 126 15.02 -9.98 -4.92
N ARG A 127 13.73 -10.11 -4.62
CA ARG A 127 12.67 -10.48 -5.57
C ARG A 127 11.61 -9.40 -5.68
N VAL A 128 10.96 -9.34 -6.84
CA VAL A 128 9.79 -8.50 -7.13
C VAL A 128 8.61 -9.40 -7.43
N PHE A 129 7.51 -9.20 -6.75
CA PHE A 129 6.25 -9.92 -6.94
C PHE A 129 5.23 -8.98 -7.59
N THR A 130 4.68 -9.38 -8.74
CA THR A 130 3.68 -8.60 -9.49
C THR A 130 2.42 -9.41 -9.70
N LEU A 131 1.28 -8.79 -9.43
CA LEU A 131 -0.04 -9.37 -9.69
C LEU A 131 -0.76 -8.54 -10.75
N GLY A 132 -1.02 -9.14 -11.90
CA GLY A 132 -1.64 -8.50 -13.05
C GLY A 132 -3.14 -8.31 -12.90
N ILE A 133 -3.75 -7.50 -13.78
CA ILE A 133 -5.18 -7.19 -13.75
C ILE A 133 -6.05 -8.44 -13.96
N SER A 134 -5.57 -9.38 -14.75
CA SER A 134 -6.21 -10.70 -14.98
C SER A 134 -5.90 -11.73 -13.91
N GLY A 135 -4.97 -11.43 -12.98
CA GLY A 135 -4.54 -12.35 -11.93
C GLY A 135 -3.28 -13.18 -12.27
N ILE A 136 -2.55 -12.83 -13.36
CA ILE A 136 -1.22 -13.41 -13.61
C ILE A 136 -0.30 -13.00 -12.46
N PHE A 137 0.31 -13.97 -11.76
CA PHE A 137 1.17 -13.70 -10.63
C PHE A 137 2.60 -14.14 -10.92
N SER A 138 3.57 -13.22 -10.81
CA SER A 138 4.96 -13.47 -11.22
C SER A 138 5.94 -13.01 -10.15
N ALA A 139 7.08 -13.70 -10.07
CA ALA A 139 8.25 -13.26 -9.33
C ALA A 139 9.43 -13.05 -10.27
N HIS A 140 10.14 -11.94 -10.08
CA HIS A 140 11.33 -11.60 -10.84
C HIS A 140 12.50 -11.31 -9.89
N ASP A 141 13.70 -11.54 -10.36
CA ASP A 141 14.92 -11.09 -9.68
C ASP A 141 14.99 -9.55 -9.71
N LEU A 142 15.13 -8.91 -8.57
CA LEU A 142 15.14 -7.44 -8.44
C LEU A 142 16.33 -6.79 -9.14
N ALA A 143 17.49 -7.47 -9.19
CA ALA A 143 18.69 -6.90 -9.76
C ALA A 143 18.70 -6.93 -11.29
N THR A 144 18.16 -7.98 -11.88
CA THR A 144 18.28 -8.29 -13.32
C THR A 144 16.98 -8.25 -14.10
N GLY A 145 15.81 -8.33 -13.41
CA GLY A 145 14.51 -8.48 -14.04
C GLY A 145 14.20 -9.89 -14.56
N LYS A 146 15.10 -10.85 -14.34
CA LYS A 146 14.90 -12.23 -14.79
C LYS A 146 13.67 -12.84 -14.12
N LEU A 147 12.77 -13.43 -14.92
CA LEU A 147 11.64 -14.19 -14.41
C LEU A 147 12.14 -15.41 -13.61
N LEU A 148 11.69 -15.52 -12.37
CA LEU A 148 11.98 -16.65 -11.48
C LEU A 148 10.88 -17.71 -11.56
N TRP A 149 9.64 -17.29 -11.41
CA TRP A 149 8.47 -18.15 -11.57
C TRP A 149 7.22 -17.32 -11.93
N ARG A 150 6.22 -17.98 -12.51
CA ARG A 150 4.93 -17.38 -12.89
C ARG A 150 3.79 -18.36 -12.69
N LYS A 151 2.67 -17.85 -12.18
CA LYS A 151 1.39 -18.54 -12.10
C LYS A 151 0.44 -17.92 -13.13
N ALA A 152 -0.27 -18.77 -13.85
CA ALA A 152 -1.28 -18.33 -14.81
C ALA A 152 -2.42 -17.60 -14.11
N ALA A 153 -3.12 -16.76 -14.85
CA ALA A 153 -4.36 -16.15 -14.39
C ALA A 153 -5.39 -17.21 -14.02
N PRO A 154 -6.23 -16.96 -13.00
CA PRO A 154 -7.39 -17.79 -12.73
C PRO A 154 -8.37 -17.71 -13.93
N PRO A 155 -9.32 -18.67 -14.06
CA PRO A 155 -10.29 -18.68 -15.18
C PRO A 155 -11.09 -17.39 -15.32
N ALA A 156 -11.37 -16.71 -14.24
CA ALA A 156 -12.00 -15.39 -14.22
C ALA A 156 -11.34 -14.52 -13.15
N PRO A 157 -11.02 -13.24 -13.45
CA PRO A 157 -10.65 -12.24 -12.43
C PRO A 157 -11.90 -11.71 -11.72
N PRO A 158 -11.75 -10.90 -10.65
CA PRO A 158 -12.83 -10.10 -10.09
C PRO A 158 -13.47 -9.18 -11.15
N GLU A 159 -14.73 -8.81 -10.96
CA GLU A 159 -15.53 -8.04 -11.94
C GLU A 159 -14.82 -6.80 -12.50
N PHE A 160 -14.10 -6.05 -11.64
CA PHE A 160 -13.36 -4.86 -12.03
C PHE A 160 -11.84 -5.10 -12.15
N GLY A 161 -11.43 -6.37 -12.28
CA GLY A 161 -10.03 -6.79 -12.35
C GLY A 161 -9.37 -6.91 -10.98
N THR A 162 -8.20 -7.53 -10.95
CA THR A 162 -7.44 -7.75 -9.71
C THR A 162 -6.79 -6.45 -9.24
N ALA A 163 -7.05 -6.04 -7.98
CA ALA A 163 -6.50 -4.81 -7.41
C ALA A 163 -5.78 -5.03 -6.06
N ALA A 164 -6.12 -6.08 -5.32
CA ALA A 164 -5.44 -6.40 -4.07
C ALA A 164 -3.94 -6.64 -4.29
N SER A 165 -3.10 -6.00 -3.48
CA SER A 165 -1.63 -6.07 -3.65
C SER A 165 -1.04 -7.24 -2.87
N PRO A 166 -0.03 -7.95 -3.41
CA PRO A 166 0.67 -9.02 -2.71
C PRO A 166 1.21 -8.55 -1.36
N LEU A 167 1.12 -9.41 -0.36
CA LEU A 167 1.72 -9.23 0.96
C LEU A 167 2.90 -10.18 1.10
N VAL A 168 4.08 -9.68 1.47
CA VAL A 168 5.19 -10.54 1.86
C VAL A 168 5.28 -10.59 3.38
N ASP A 169 5.31 -11.79 3.93
CA ASP A 169 5.47 -12.06 5.35
C ASP A 169 6.41 -13.24 5.56
N GLY A 170 7.61 -12.97 6.08
CA GLY A 170 8.66 -13.97 6.19
C GLY A 170 9.00 -14.61 4.84
N GLY A 171 9.09 -15.92 4.77
CA GLY A 171 9.34 -16.68 3.54
C GLY A 171 8.14 -16.88 2.62
N SER A 172 7.02 -16.18 2.87
CA SER A 172 5.76 -16.35 2.15
C SER A 172 5.36 -15.08 1.40
N VAL A 173 4.81 -15.24 0.20
CA VAL A 173 4.05 -14.19 -0.49
C VAL A 173 2.59 -14.59 -0.56
N ILE A 174 1.71 -13.70 -0.11
CA ILE A 174 0.29 -13.97 0.10
C ILE A 174 -0.53 -13.10 -0.86
N VAL A 175 -1.43 -13.74 -1.61
CA VAL A 175 -2.31 -13.10 -2.59
C VAL A 175 -3.71 -13.69 -2.50
N HIS A 176 -4.74 -12.91 -2.81
CA HIS A 176 -6.10 -13.41 -2.97
C HIS A 176 -6.38 -13.56 -4.46
N LEU A 177 -6.43 -14.80 -4.93
CA LEU A 177 -6.61 -15.14 -6.35
C LEU A 177 -8.00 -15.71 -6.59
N GLY A 178 -8.55 -15.44 -7.77
CA GLY A 178 -9.86 -15.91 -8.19
C GLY A 178 -10.70 -14.79 -8.77
N GLY A 179 -12.02 -15.00 -8.82
CA GLY A 179 -12.98 -14.04 -9.35
C GLY A 179 -14.31 -14.09 -8.61
N THR A 180 -15.34 -13.51 -9.22
CA THR A 180 -16.68 -13.48 -8.65
C THR A 180 -17.19 -14.88 -8.33
N GLY A 181 -17.60 -15.08 -7.09
CA GLY A 181 -18.15 -16.35 -6.59
C GLY A 181 -17.12 -17.44 -6.28
N GLY A 182 -15.82 -17.19 -6.44
CA GLY A 182 -14.81 -18.18 -6.11
C GLY A 182 -13.38 -17.64 -6.09
N GLY A 183 -12.55 -18.26 -5.26
CA GLY A 183 -11.15 -17.89 -5.13
C GLY A 183 -10.52 -18.40 -3.85
N ALA A 184 -9.28 -18.01 -3.63
CA ALA A 184 -8.58 -18.37 -2.40
C ALA A 184 -7.52 -17.35 -2.03
N LEU A 185 -7.49 -16.98 -0.75
CA LEU A 185 -6.32 -16.36 -0.14
C LEU A 185 -5.23 -17.44 -0.06
N THR A 186 -4.11 -17.20 -0.72
CA THR A 186 -3.10 -18.22 -0.96
C THR A 186 -1.73 -17.71 -0.52
N ALA A 187 -1.03 -18.45 0.32
CA ALA A 187 0.38 -18.23 0.60
C ALA A 187 1.23 -19.14 -0.27
N MET A 188 2.29 -18.56 -0.82
CA MET A 188 3.26 -19.27 -1.64
C MET A 188 4.66 -18.97 -1.13
N ASP A 189 5.55 -19.94 -1.26
CA ASP A 189 6.98 -19.77 -0.99
C ASP A 189 7.58 -18.72 -1.92
N VAL A 190 8.30 -17.74 -1.36
CA VAL A 190 8.85 -16.59 -2.12
C VAL A 190 9.86 -17.01 -3.18
N ALA A 191 10.59 -18.12 -2.97
CA ALA A 191 11.64 -18.57 -3.87
C ALA A 191 11.11 -19.39 -5.04
N THR A 192 10.12 -20.25 -4.79
CA THR A 192 9.66 -21.26 -5.73
C THR A 192 8.24 -21.04 -6.27
N GLY A 193 7.45 -20.20 -5.58
CA GLY A 193 6.03 -20.06 -5.84
C GLY A 193 5.20 -21.31 -5.48
N ALA A 194 5.76 -22.28 -4.75
CA ALA A 194 5.01 -23.44 -4.28
C ALA A 194 3.96 -23.01 -3.26
N VAL A 195 2.74 -23.53 -3.39
CA VAL A 195 1.66 -23.23 -2.45
C VAL A 195 1.97 -23.84 -1.09
N GLN A 196 1.93 -23.04 -0.06
CA GLN A 196 2.10 -23.45 1.34
C GLN A 196 0.75 -23.70 2.01
N TRP A 197 -0.20 -22.81 1.83
CA TRP A 197 -1.57 -22.97 2.29
C TRP A 197 -2.57 -22.18 1.43
N ARG A 198 -3.84 -22.54 1.54
CA ARG A 198 -4.97 -21.88 0.87
C ARG A 198 -6.18 -21.80 1.79
N TRP A 199 -6.81 -20.64 1.84
CA TRP A 199 -8.15 -20.45 2.39
C TRP A 199 -9.12 -20.11 1.26
N ALA A 200 -10.08 -21.00 0.99
CA ALA A 200 -11.03 -20.90 -0.13
C ALA A 200 -12.47 -20.60 0.34
N GLY A 201 -12.63 -19.86 1.44
CA GLY A 201 -13.93 -19.58 2.03
C GLY A 201 -14.70 -18.42 1.41
N ASP A 202 -14.09 -17.63 0.50
CA ASP A 202 -14.72 -16.55 -0.26
C ASP A 202 -13.80 -16.12 -1.41
N GLY A 203 -14.35 -15.43 -2.43
CA GLY A 203 -13.58 -14.84 -3.53
C GLY A 203 -12.82 -13.57 -3.12
N PRO A 204 -11.87 -13.10 -3.96
CA PRO A 204 -11.13 -11.88 -3.68
C PRO A 204 -12.01 -10.64 -3.77
N GLY A 205 -11.93 -9.77 -2.76
CA GLY A 205 -12.30 -8.37 -2.87
C GLY A 205 -11.16 -7.56 -3.51
N TYR A 206 -11.16 -6.24 -3.29
CA TYR A 206 -10.14 -5.33 -3.85
C TYR A 206 -9.17 -4.84 -2.77
N ALA A 207 -9.46 -5.10 -1.50
CA ALA A 207 -8.62 -4.74 -0.36
C ALA A 207 -7.35 -5.57 -0.32
N SER A 208 -6.24 -4.93 -0.02
CA SER A 208 -4.97 -5.62 0.16
C SER A 208 -4.87 -6.26 1.55
N PRO A 209 -4.32 -7.48 1.70
CA PRO A 209 -4.15 -8.11 3.00
C PRO A 209 -3.13 -7.37 3.88
N VAL A 210 -3.30 -7.47 5.19
CA VAL A 210 -2.33 -7.01 6.20
C VAL A 210 -2.01 -8.14 7.17
N VAL A 211 -0.86 -8.05 7.84
CA VAL A 211 -0.47 -8.97 8.91
C VAL A 211 -0.50 -8.24 10.24
N ALA A 212 -1.07 -8.88 11.25
CA ALA A 212 -1.04 -8.38 12.63
C ALA A 212 -0.96 -9.52 13.63
N SER A 213 -0.44 -9.24 14.81
CA SER A 213 -0.54 -10.14 15.96
C SER A 213 -1.68 -9.67 16.86
N LEU A 214 -2.80 -10.41 16.86
CA LEU A 214 -3.97 -10.12 17.68
C LEU A 214 -4.28 -11.32 18.58
N ALA A 215 -4.61 -11.04 19.83
CA ALA A 215 -4.86 -12.06 20.85
C ALA A 215 -3.78 -13.18 20.88
N GLY A 216 -2.50 -12.79 20.74
CA GLY A 216 -1.35 -13.69 20.80
C GLY A 216 -1.10 -14.54 19.55
N THR A 217 -1.82 -14.32 18.45
CA THR A 217 -1.66 -15.07 17.19
C THR A 217 -1.36 -14.17 16.02
N ARG A 218 -0.36 -14.53 15.20
CA ARG A 218 -0.05 -13.82 13.94
C ARG A 218 -1.09 -14.19 12.89
N GLN A 219 -1.73 -13.20 12.31
CA GLN A 219 -2.90 -13.35 11.46
C GLN A 219 -2.74 -12.56 10.17
N VAL A 220 -3.24 -13.11 9.06
CA VAL A 220 -3.48 -12.37 7.82
C VAL A 220 -4.93 -11.93 7.79
N ILE A 221 -5.15 -10.63 7.67
CA ILE A 221 -6.47 -10.01 7.70
C ILE A 221 -6.73 -9.32 6.38
N THR A 222 -7.88 -9.57 5.75
CA THR A 222 -8.28 -8.92 4.48
C THR A 222 -9.79 -8.78 4.38
N GLN A 223 -10.24 -7.92 3.47
CA GLN A 223 -11.63 -7.89 3.03
C GLN A 223 -11.74 -8.70 1.74
N SER A 224 -12.52 -9.77 1.78
CA SER A 224 -12.92 -10.58 0.62
C SER A 224 -14.18 -10.03 -0.02
N GLN A 225 -14.80 -10.72 -0.97
CA GLN A 225 -16.02 -10.28 -1.63
C GLN A 225 -17.15 -9.95 -0.65
N ASN A 226 -17.33 -10.79 0.38
CA ASN A 226 -18.49 -10.69 1.28
C ASN A 226 -18.10 -10.65 2.76
N LYS A 227 -16.81 -10.56 3.08
CA LYS A 227 -16.35 -10.72 4.47
C LYS A 227 -15.14 -9.85 4.77
N LEU A 228 -15.04 -9.43 6.01
CA LEU A 228 -13.75 -9.20 6.66
C LEU A 228 -13.33 -10.54 7.26
N VAL A 229 -12.16 -11.01 6.91
CA VAL A 229 -11.68 -12.36 7.27
C VAL A 229 -10.29 -12.31 7.85
N SER A 230 -10.01 -13.19 8.80
CA SER A 230 -8.69 -13.43 9.36
C SER A 230 -8.36 -14.91 9.33
N VAL A 231 -7.16 -15.22 8.86
CA VAL A 231 -6.60 -16.57 8.89
C VAL A 231 -5.27 -16.59 9.66
N ASP A 232 -4.92 -17.71 10.21
CA ASP A 232 -3.60 -17.94 10.81
C ASP A 232 -2.51 -17.76 9.73
N ALA A 233 -1.50 -16.95 9.99
CA ALA A 233 -0.49 -16.60 9.00
C ALA A 233 0.39 -17.78 8.56
N ALA A 234 0.56 -18.79 9.41
CA ALA A 234 1.40 -19.94 9.13
C ALA A 234 0.65 -21.07 8.41
N SER A 235 -0.65 -21.25 8.72
CA SER A 235 -1.43 -22.43 8.25
C SER A 235 -2.57 -22.07 7.29
N GLY A 236 -3.00 -20.81 7.22
CA GLY A 236 -4.18 -20.40 6.47
C GLY A 236 -5.50 -20.85 7.11
N GLN A 237 -5.47 -21.41 8.32
CA GLN A 237 -6.68 -21.78 9.05
C GLN A 237 -7.52 -20.54 9.36
N LEU A 238 -8.83 -20.60 9.07
CA LEU A 238 -9.76 -19.55 9.44
C LEU A 238 -9.79 -19.38 10.97
N LEU A 239 -9.57 -18.15 11.43
CA LEU A 239 -9.64 -17.79 12.83
C LEU A 239 -10.98 -17.14 13.16
N TRP A 240 -11.32 -16.10 12.43
CA TRP A 240 -12.58 -15.38 12.57
C TRP A 240 -12.99 -14.70 11.27
N GLN A 241 -14.27 -14.38 11.15
CA GLN A 241 -14.81 -13.63 10.02
C GLN A 241 -16.02 -12.80 10.45
N VAL A 242 -16.26 -11.69 9.73
CA VAL A 242 -17.44 -10.83 9.86
C VAL A 242 -18.04 -10.64 8.48
N VAL A 243 -19.35 -10.71 8.35
CA VAL A 243 -20.05 -10.43 7.09
C VAL A 243 -19.88 -8.96 6.74
N LEU A 244 -19.44 -8.68 5.52
CA LEU A 244 -19.25 -7.35 4.97
C LEU A 244 -19.67 -7.35 3.50
N LYS A 245 -20.94 -7.07 3.27
CA LYS A 245 -21.51 -6.99 1.92
C LYS A 245 -21.53 -5.55 1.45
N THR A 246 -21.04 -5.31 0.25
CA THR A 246 -21.06 -4.03 -0.43
C THR A 246 -21.70 -4.17 -1.81
N PRO A 247 -22.26 -3.10 -2.38
CA PRO A 247 -22.69 -3.12 -3.78
C PRO A 247 -21.53 -3.55 -4.68
N TYR A 248 -21.80 -4.45 -5.61
CA TYR A 248 -20.80 -4.96 -6.59
C TYR A 248 -19.55 -5.58 -5.94
N GLU A 249 -19.65 -6.10 -4.71
CA GLU A 249 -18.55 -6.72 -3.98
C GLU A 249 -17.31 -5.79 -3.80
N GLN A 250 -17.55 -4.47 -3.73
CA GLN A 250 -16.50 -3.44 -3.70
C GLN A 250 -15.93 -3.22 -2.30
N ASN A 251 -15.39 -4.26 -1.70
CA ASN A 251 -14.61 -4.21 -0.48
C ASN A 251 -13.16 -3.81 -0.81
N SER A 252 -12.88 -2.50 -0.86
CA SER A 252 -11.62 -1.95 -1.39
C SER A 252 -10.70 -1.37 -0.33
N VAL A 253 -11.23 -0.98 0.84
CA VAL A 253 -10.44 -0.38 1.91
C VAL A 253 -9.59 -1.45 2.60
N THR A 254 -8.27 -1.25 2.61
CA THR A 254 -7.37 -2.13 3.36
C THR A 254 -7.65 -2.01 4.87
N PRO A 255 -7.87 -3.10 5.60
CA PRO A 255 -8.09 -3.05 7.04
C PRO A 255 -6.92 -2.37 7.76
N MET A 256 -7.21 -1.55 8.77
CA MET A 256 -6.20 -0.92 9.62
C MET A 256 -6.15 -1.59 10.98
N ILE A 257 -4.95 -1.72 11.51
CA ILE A 257 -4.73 -2.26 12.85
C ILE A 257 -4.20 -1.13 13.74
N ILE A 258 -4.93 -0.84 14.81
CA ILE A 258 -4.53 0.17 15.80
C ILE A 258 -4.65 -0.47 17.18
N GLY A 259 -3.51 -0.80 17.78
CA GLY A 259 -3.48 -1.59 19.01
C GLY A 259 -4.16 -2.97 18.81
N ASP A 260 -5.23 -3.22 19.55
CA ASP A 260 -6.05 -4.43 19.49
C ASP A 260 -7.30 -4.30 18.59
N LEU A 261 -7.46 -3.13 17.94
CA LEU A 261 -8.60 -2.84 17.09
C LEU A 261 -8.31 -3.13 15.62
N VAL A 262 -9.28 -3.77 14.95
CA VAL A 262 -9.34 -3.90 13.50
C VAL A 262 -10.38 -2.92 12.99
N ILE A 263 -9.95 -1.94 12.19
CA ILE A 263 -10.81 -0.91 11.62
C ILE A 263 -11.01 -1.20 10.15
N TYR A 264 -12.26 -1.23 9.72
CA TYR A 264 -12.66 -1.60 8.38
C TYR A 264 -13.83 -0.75 7.89
N ALA A 265 -13.97 -0.69 6.59
CA ALA A 265 -15.07 -0.02 5.91
C ALA A 265 -15.32 -0.65 4.54
N GLY A 266 -16.44 -0.39 3.96
CA GLY A 266 -16.78 -0.76 2.59
C GLY A 266 -17.77 0.25 2.01
N LEU A 267 -17.95 0.23 0.70
CA LEU A 267 -18.91 1.10 0.03
C LEU A 267 -20.30 0.95 0.69
N GLU A 268 -20.94 2.08 1.05
CA GLU A 268 -22.25 2.14 1.73
C GLU A 268 -22.29 1.47 3.11
N ASN A 269 -21.16 1.04 3.63
CA ASN A 269 -21.03 0.54 4.99
C ASN A 269 -20.36 1.58 5.89
N PRO A 270 -20.73 1.62 7.19
CA PRO A 270 -20.07 2.50 8.14
C PRO A 270 -18.63 2.10 8.35
N THR A 271 -17.80 3.05 8.73
CA THR A 271 -16.49 2.76 9.31
C THR A 271 -16.69 2.12 10.67
N THR A 272 -16.16 0.94 10.88
CA THR A 272 -16.35 0.14 12.08
C THR A 272 -15.02 -0.30 12.65
N ALA A 273 -14.87 -0.24 13.97
CA ALA A 273 -13.80 -0.91 14.70
C ALA A 273 -14.34 -2.11 15.47
N LEU A 274 -13.61 -3.20 15.41
CA LEU A 274 -13.87 -4.36 16.24
C LEU A 274 -12.63 -4.76 17.05
N ARG A 275 -12.86 -5.36 18.19
CA ARG A 275 -11.82 -5.99 19.02
C ARG A 275 -11.87 -7.50 18.80
N VAL A 276 -10.68 -8.08 18.65
CA VAL A 276 -10.51 -9.53 18.52
C VAL A 276 -10.06 -10.10 19.85
N SER A 277 -10.72 -11.15 20.31
CA SER A 277 -10.34 -11.88 21.52
C SER A 277 -10.34 -13.38 21.27
N LYS A 278 -9.61 -14.12 22.12
CA LYS A 278 -9.49 -15.58 22.08
C LYS A 278 -9.61 -16.16 23.49
N ALA A 279 -10.47 -17.16 23.63
CA ALA A 279 -10.61 -17.94 24.86
C ALA A 279 -10.45 -19.43 24.51
N GLY A 280 -9.34 -20.04 24.92
CA GLY A 280 -8.96 -21.37 24.45
C GLY A 280 -8.79 -21.40 22.94
N THR A 281 -9.60 -22.19 22.23
CA THR A 281 -9.63 -22.27 20.75
C THR A 281 -10.69 -21.35 20.11
N LYS A 282 -11.58 -20.74 20.92
CA LYS A 282 -12.70 -19.94 20.43
C LYS A 282 -12.28 -18.49 20.21
N TRP A 283 -12.48 -18.03 18.98
CA TRP A 283 -12.30 -16.62 18.58
C TRP A 283 -13.61 -15.85 18.69
N THR A 284 -13.52 -14.60 19.09
CA THR A 284 -14.68 -13.69 19.21
C THR A 284 -14.31 -12.32 18.66
N THR A 285 -15.20 -11.72 17.89
CA THR A 285 -15.10 -10.35 17.40
C THR A 285 -16.22 -9.52 18.05
N THR A 286 -15.85 -8.41 18.68
CA THR A 286 -16.80 -7.51 19.36
C THR A 286 -16.71 -6.12 18.74
N PRO A 287 -17.80 -5.58 18.15
CA PRO A 287 -17.82 -4.18 17.73
C PRO A 287 -17.51 -3.25 18.90
N VAL A 288 -16.61 -2.29 18.70
CA VAL A 288 -16.23 -1.28 19.70
C VAL A 288 -16.92 0.04 19.39
N TRP A 289 -16.86 0.45 18.13
CA TRP A 289 -17.55 1.64 17.65
C TRP A 289 -17.91 1.52 16.18
N ARG A 290 -18.86 2.34 15.77
CA ARG A 290 -19.33 2.48 14.41
C ARG A 290 -19.52 3.96 14.09
N ASN A 291 -19.07 4.40 12.92
CA ASN A 291 -19.21 5.77 12.42
C ASN A 291 -19.90 5.75 11.07
N ASP A 292 -21.11 6.36 11.02
CA ASP A 292 -21.93 6.51 9.80
C ASP A 292 -21.74 7.89 9.12
N GLN A 293 -20.97 8.80 9.74
CA GLN A 293 -20.78 10.17 9.22
C GLN A 293 -19.79 10.21 8.07
N VAL A 294 -18.78 9.33 8.07
CA VAL A 294 -17.83 9.18 6.98
C VAL A 294 -18.07 7.86 6.24
N SER A 295 -17.78 7.85 4.94
CA SER A 295 -17.88 6.65 4.10
C SER A 295 -16.61 6.52 3.30
N MET A 296 -15.83 5.47 3.56
CA MET A 296 -14.62 5.18 2.82
C MET A 296 -14.95 4.20 1.69
N TYR A 297 -14.46 4.50 0.49
CA TYR A 297 -14.69 3.67 -0.68
C TYR A 297 -13.39 3.03 -1.19
N MET A 298 -12.49 3.81 -1.81
CA MET A 298 -11.21 3.31 -2.32
C MET A 298 -10.00 3.90 -1.59
N SER A 299 -10.21 4.92 -0.76
CA SER A 299 -9.15 5.60 -0.01
C SER A 299 -8.94 4.91 1.34
N THR A 300 -7.82 4.21 1.48
CA THR A 300 -7.41 3.65 2.78
C THR A 300 -6.82 4.76 3.64
N PRO A 301 -7.31 4.98 4.88
CA PRO A 301 -6.87 6.06 5.74
C PRO A 301 -5.49 5.79 6.37
N ALA A 302 -4.91 6.79 7.02
CA ALA A 302 -3.70 6.66 7.83
C ALA A 302 -3.96 7.08 9.28
N ALA A 303 -3.25 6.45 10.22
CA ALA A 303 -3.32 6.80 11.63
C ALA A 303 -2.18 7.73 12.04
N ALA A 304 -2.49 8.72 12.88
CA ALA A 304 -1.50 9.56 13.55
C ALA A 304 -1.98 9.88 14.97
N GLY A 305 -1.21 9.47 15.98
CA GLY A 305 -1.64 9.56 17.37
C GLY A 305 -2.93 8.80 17.61
N ALA A 306 -3.89 9.44 18.24
CA ALA A 306 -5.21 8.88 18.55
C ALA A 306 -6.24 9.14 17.45
N ALA A 307 -5.85 9.63 16.27
CA ALA A 307 -6.77 9.95 15.19
C ALA A 307 -6.47 9.18 13.91
N ILE A 308 -7.52 8.95 13.11
CA ILE A 308 -7.49 8.36 11.78
C ILE A 308 -7.87 9.45 10.79
N TYR A 309 -7.06 9.62 9.75
CA TYR A 309 -7.25 10.62 8.72
C TYR A 309 -7.48 9.95 7.38
N GLY A 310 -8.49 10.37 6.64
CA GLY A 310 -8.88 9.74 5.39
C GLY A 310 -9.63 10.67 4.45
N LEU A 311 -10.08 10.08 3.34
CA LEU A 311 -11.03 10.69 2.42
C LEU A 311 -12.33 9.91 2.41
N SER A 312 -13.44 10.59 2.72
CA SER A 312 -14.81 10.09 2.56
C SER A 312 -15.27 10.38 1.14
N ASN A 313 -16.00 9.46 0.51
CA ASN A 313 -16.61 9.69 -0.80
C ASN A 313 -17.89 10.57 -0.74
N LYS A 314 -18.34 10.94 0.46
CA LYS A 314 -19.44 11.91 0.64
C LYS A 314 -19.04 13.28 0.10
N ASN A 315 -20.01 14.05 -0.35
CA ASN A 315 -19.86 15.42 -0.85
C ASN A 315 -18.76 15.56 -1.93
N ARG A 316 -18.60 14.55 -2.80
CA ARG A 316 -17.59 14.48 -3.87
C ARG A 316 -16.16 14.53 -3.33
N GLY A 317 -15.91 13.84 -2.21
CA GLY A 317 -14.63 13.78 -1.51
C GLY A 317 -14.52 14.80 -0.39
N GLN A 318 -14.42 14.31 0.85
CA GLN A 318 -14.14 15.10 2.05
C GLN A 318 -13.01 14.49 2.81
N PHE A 319 -11.96 15.24 3.06
CA PHE A 319 -11.00 14.84 4.08
C PHE A 319 -11.67 14.83 5.45
N PHE A 320 -11.29 13.89 6.28
CA PHE A 320 -11.83 13.76 7.62
C PHE A 320 -10.78 13.37 8.64
N ALA A 321 -11.07 13.61 9.92
CA ALA A 321 -10.45 12.94 11.05
C ALA A 321 -11.53 12.31 11.92
N ILE A 322 -11.25 11.09 12.41
CA ILE A 322 -12.06 10.40 13.42
C ILE A 322 -11.14 9.98 14.57
N ASP A 323 -11.68 10.01 15.80
CA ASP A 323 -11.02 9.49 16.98
C ASP A 323 -10.93 7.95 16.88
N ALA A 324 -9.72 7.41 16.95
CA ALA A 324 -9.48 5.98 16.73
C ALA A 324 -10.07 5.10 17.84
N THR A 325 -10.26 5.65 19.05
CA THR A 325 -10.76 4.93 20.21
C THR A 325 -12.27 4.89 20.29
N THR A 326 -12.92 6.01 19.93
CA THR A 326 -14.37 6.20 20.08
C THR A 326 -15.13 6.17 18.76
N GLY A 327 -14.43 6.31 17.63
CA GLY A 327 -15.05 6.43 16.30
C GLY A 327 -15.71 7.78 16.05
N LYS A 328 -15.64 8.74 16.99
CA LYS A 328 -16.27 10.06 16.83
C LYS A 328 -15.59 10.84 15.70
N THR A 329 -16.39 11.42 14.80
CA THR A 329 -15.89 12.36 13.80
C THR A 329 -15.39 13.62 14.52
N LEU A 330 -14.10 13.93 14.33
CA LEU A 330 -13.46 15.12 14.88
C LEU A 330 -13.71 16.33 13.99
N TRP A 331 -13.49 16.14 12.68
CA TRP A 331 -13.79 17.15 11.66
C TRP A 331 -13.98 16.51 10.27
N THR A 332 -14.60 17.24 9.37
CA THR A 332 -14.63 16.98 7.92
C THR A 332 -14.31 18.28 7.17
N SER A 333 -13.66 18.19 6.02
CA SER A 333 -13.49 19.33 5.11
C SER A 333 -14.81 19.70 4.42
N ARG A 334 -14.79 20.78 3.64
CA ARG A 334 -16.01 21.28 2.97
C ARG A 334 -16.57 20.31 1.91
N GLY A 335 -15.75 19.42 1.36
CA GLY A 335 -16.07 18.58 0.23
C GLY A 335 -15.51 19.09 -1.10
N ARG A 336 -15.64 18.23 -2.15
CA ARG A 336 -15.08 18.47 -3.50
C ARG A 336 -13.54 18.49 -3.50
N GLU A 337 -12.94 17.73 -2.59
CA GLU A 337 -11.49 17.65 -2.49
C GLU A 337 -10.91 16.80 -3.64
N ALA A 338 -11.44 15.60 -3.83
CA ALA A 338 -11.05 14.69 -4.90
C ALA A 338 -11.99 13.48 -4.95
N GLU A 339 -11.97 12.73 -6.05
CA GLU A 339 -12.67 11.45 -6.16
C GLU A 339 -12.02 10.38 -5.27
N ASN A 340 -10.69 10.36 -5.24
CA ASN A 340 -9.89 9.47 -4.39
C ASN A 340 -8.60 10.16 -3.91
N ALA A 341 -8.03 9.66 -2.82
CA ALA A 341 -6.73 10.10 -2.33
C ALA A 341 -5.97 8.97 -1.64
N SER A 342 -4.66 8.94 -1.81
CA SER A 342 -3.77 8.19 -0.95
C SER A 342 -3.39 9.03 0.26
N ILE A 343 -3.48 8.45 1.46
CA ILE A 343 -3.14 9.14 2.71
C ILE A 343 -1.94 8.43 3.34
N VAL A 344 -0.85 9.17 3.51
CA VAL A 344 0.39 8.67 4.12
C VAL A 344 0.85 9.63 5.20
N ARG A 345 1.27 9.10 6.34
CA ARG A 345 1.84 9.88 7.43
C ARG A 345 3.37 9.94 7.33
N ALA A 346 3.95 11.13 7.51
CA ALA A 346 5.39 11.33 7.65
C ALA A 346 5.65 12.29 8.82
N GLY A 347 6.14 11.76 9.92
CA GLY A 347 6.28 12.54 11.16
C GLY A 347 4.94 13.10 11.64
N GLU A 348 4.88 14.43 11.76
CA GLU A 348 3.66 15.18 12.12
C GLU A 348 2.76 15.52 10.91
N TYR A 349 3.17 15.18 9.68
CA TYR A 349 2.46 15.55 8.46
C TYR A 349 1.68 14.38 7.87
N LEU A 350 0.61 14.73 7.18
CA LEU A 350 -0.13 13.91 6.25
C LEU A 350 0.22 14.33 4.82
N LEU A 351 0.63 13.38 4.00
CA LEU A 351 0.87 13.55 2.59
C LEU A 351 -0.31 12.90 1.85
N MET A 352 -1.16 13.72 1.24
CA MET A 352 -2.41 13.31 0.63
C MET A 352 -2.32 13.53 -0.89
N ALA A 353 -2.00 12.48 -1.64
CA ALA A 353 -1.97 12.54 -3.09
C ALA A 353 -3.37 12.24 -3.66
N THR A 354 -3.91 13.19 -4.43
CA THR A 354 -5.29 13.17 -4.89
C THR A 354 -5.40 12.81 -6.37
N THR A 355 -6.56 12.32 -6.79
CA THR A 355 -6.86 12.09 -8.23
C THR A 355 -6.88 13.39 -9.06
N ASN A 356 -6.84 14.56 -8.43
CA ASN A 356 -6.71 15.86 -9.10
C ASN A 356 -5.25 16.24 -9.44
N SER A 357 -4.32 15.28 -9.44
CA SER A 357 -2.89 15.48 -9.71
C SER A 357 -2.16 16.31 -8.65
N GLU A 358 -2.72 16.43 -7.46
CA GLU A 358 -2.19 17.23 -6.38
C GLU A 358 -1.61 16.40 -5.25
N LEU A 359 -0.56 16.90 -4.62
CA LEU A 359 -0.05 16.46 -3.34
C LEU A 359 -0.33 17.56 -2.30
N VAL A 360 -1.26 17.26 -1.40
CA VAL A 360 -1.61 18.14 -0.29
C VAL A 360 -0.81 17.71 0.94
N ILE A 361 -0.10 18.66 1.52
CA ILE A 361 0.63 18.50 2.79
C ILE A 361 -0.20 19.17 3.88
N ALA A 362 -0.60 18.40 4.87
CA ALA A 362 -1.31 18.93 6.04
C ALA A 362 -0.66 18.42 7.33
N LYS A 363 -0.83 19.13 8.44
CA LYS A 363 -0.49 18.59 9.74
C LYS A 363 -1.52 17.55 10.18
N ALA A 364 -1.08 16.53 10.88
CA ALA A 364 -1.94 15.55 11.53
C ALA A 364 -2.61 16.18 12.77
N ASN A 365 -3.51 17.14 12.54
CA ASN A 365 -4.18 17.92 13.57
C ASN A 365 -5.59 17.34 13.84
N PRO A 366 -5.90 16.85 15.06
CA PRO A 366 -7.22 16.30 15.36
C PRO A 366 -8.32 17.35 15.52
N ALA A 367 -7.98 18.64 15.63
CA ALA A 367 -8.96 19.71 15.81
C ALA A 367 -9.50 20.29 14.49
N ARG A 368 -8.71 20.24 13.41
CA ARG A 368 -9.09 20.79 12.10
C ARG A 368 -8.18 20.29 10.98
N LEU A 369 -8.61 20.45 9.73
CA LEU A 369 -7.72 20.34 8.58
C LEU A 369 -6.75 21.53 8.60
N GLU A 370 -5.47 21.25 8.73
CA GLU A 370 -4.40 22.25 8.75
C GLU A 370 -3.48 22.05 7.55
N GLU A 371 -3.94 22.55 6.40
CA GLU A 371 -3.18 22.49 5.16
C GLU A 371 -1.95 23.39 5.24
N VAL A 372 -0.78 22.85 4.90
CA VAL A 372 0.50 23.55 4.93
C VAL A 372 0.92 23.94 3.51
N LYS A 373 0.75 23.02 2.56
CA LYS A 373 1.10 23.19 1.15
C LYS A 373 0.24 22.33 0.25
N ARG A 374 0.10 22.78 -0.99
CA ARG A 374 -0.53 22.03 -2.07
C ARG A 374 0.32 22.19 -3.32
N TYR A 375 0.71 21.09 -3.94
CA TYR A 375 1.56 21.04 -5.12
C TYR A 375 0.85 20.30 -6.23
N THR A 376 0.89 20.80 -7.46
CA THR A 376 0.59 20.00 -8.65
C THR A 376 1.81 19.15 -8.97
N VAL A 377 1.67 17.82 -8.95
CA VAL A 377 2.80 16.87 -9.08
C VAL A 377 2.66 15.92 -10.26
N ALA A 378 1.59 16.02 -11.02
CA ALA A 378 1.35 15.20 -12.21
C ALA A 378 0.51 15.98 -13.23
N ASP A 379 0.49 15.48 -14.48
CA ASP A 379 -0.27 16.07 -15.59
C ASP A 379 -1.62 15.36 -15.81
N SER A 380 -1.83 14.22 -15.16
CA SER A 380 -3.05 13.40 -15.25
C SER A 380 -3.40 12.76 -13.90
N ALA A 381 -4.58 12.15 -13.78
CA ALA A 381 -5.10 11.63 -12.53
C ALA A 381 -4.15 10.63 -11.84
N MET A 382 -3.96 10.81 -10.54
CA MET A 382 -3.13 9.94 -9.70
C MET A 382 -4.00 9.02 -8.85
N TRP A 383 -4.13 7.77 -9.25
CA TRP A 383 -4.74 6.71 -8.44
C TRP A 383 -3.71 5.91 -7.66
N ALA A 384 -2.48 5.86 -8.17
CA ALA A 384 -1.36 5.19 -7.53
C ALA A 384 -0.92 5.95 -6.27
N HIS A 385 -0.60 5.22 -5.19
CA HIS A 385 0.01 5.81 -4.02
C HIS A 385 1.46 6.23 -4.31
N PRO A 386 1.92 7.38 -3.82
CA PRO A 386 3.33 7.75 -3.91
C PRO A 386 4.24 6.79 -3.15
N ALA A 387 5.50 6.68 -3.60
CA ALA A 387 6.59 6.08 -2.84
C ALA A 387 7.54 7.16 -2.31
N PHE A 388 8.25 6.87 -1.22
CA PHE A 388 9.04 7.85 -0.49
C PHE A 388 10.45 7.34 -0.20
N ALA A 389 11.48 8.18 -0.43
CA ALA A 389 12.88 7.85 -0.18
C ALA A 389 13.71 9.10 0.16
N GLY A 390 14.16 9.24 1.38
CA GLY A 390 14.97 10.38 1.82
C GLY A 390 14.24 11.70 1.55
N ARG A 391 14.74 12.51 0.61
CA ARG A 391 14.10 13.77 0.18
C ARG A 391 13.44 13.66 -1.20
N THR A 392 13.00 12.47 -1.58
CA THR A 392 12.38 12.19 -2.88
C THR A 392 10.98 11.64 -2.70
N ILE A 393 10.04 12.20 -3.44
CA ILE A 393 8.66 11.73 -3.59
C ILE A 393 8.51 11.22 -5.02
N ILE A 394 8.08 9.97 -5.16
CA ILE A 394 7.90 9.33 -6.45
C ILE A 394 6.40 9.15 -6.67
N VAL A 395 5.87 9.76 -7.70
CA VAL A 395 4.46 9.64 -8.08
C VAL A 395 4.32 8.93 -9.42
N LYS A 396 3.21 8.24 -9.59
CA LYS A 396 2.78 7.69 -10.86
C LYS A 396 1.40 8.22 -11.19
N ASP A 397 1.25 8.85 -12.34
CA ASP A 397 -0.04 9.20 -12.91
C ASP A 397 -0.54 8.10 -13.88
N VAL A 398 -1.35 8.44 -14.87
CA VAL A 398 -1.91 7.44 -15.80
C VAL A 398 -0.82 6.62 -16.49
N ASP A 399 0.26 7.26 -16.98
CA ASP A 399 1.30 6.60 -17.76
C ASP A 399 2.74 7.02 -17.44
N LYS A 400 2.94 8.01 -16.57
CA LYS A 400 4.25 8.56 -16.23
C LYS A 400 4.66 8.23 -14.80
N LEU A 401 5.95 8.01 -14.62
CA LEU A 401 6.61 7.94 -13.32
C LEU A 401 7.44 9.22 -13.16
N ILE A 402 7.25 9.94 -12.06
CA ILE A 402 7.85 11.26 -11.83
C ILE A 402 8.50 11.28 -10.46
N ALA A 403 9.76 11.73 -10.38
CA ALA A 403 10.46 11.96 -9.13
C ALA A 403 10.55 13.45 -8.81
N TRP A 404 10.11 13.79 -7.61
CA TRP A 404 10.15 15.14 -7.06
C TRP A 404 11.11 15.21 -5.88
N GLY A 405 11.85 16.32 -5.76
CA GLY A 405 12.72 16.63 -4.64
C GLY A 405 12.28 17.90 -3.91
N PHE A 406 12.69 18.01 -2.63
CA PHE A 406 12.48 19.19 -1.81
C PHE A 406 13.68 19.46 -0.90
#